data_9184f3f96757e8937fe4bd90b319d7d3
#
_entry.id   9184f3f96757e8937fe4bd90b319d7d3
#
_cell.length_a   1.000
_cell.length_b   1.000
_cell.length_c   1.000
_cell.angle_alpha   90.00
_cell.angle_beta   90.00
_cell.angle_gamma   90.00
#
_symmetry.space_group_name_H-M   'P 1'
#
loop_
_entity.id
_entity.type
_entity.pdbx_description
1 polymer ?
#
loop_
_entity_poly.entity_id
_entity_poly.type
_entity_poly.pdbx_seq_one_letter_code
_entity_poly.pdbx_strand_id
1 'polypeptide(L)'
;MTWILWLLAAACVIYYVVIVIYSGFTTSFSFIWMVFAAACLLLALGWEYYMKHKDRVPLWLPVSVITFCCTGILVFSMVEILIFTGVASRDTSHLDYLIVLGARVKEDGLSKSLKSRLDKAIDYLEENPGTVLVLSGGQGEDEPVSEAAAMRDYLLFNGVNERQLILETRSFSTVENIAYSRVAIEEDQLRRKAHHARSDISMDPGTYEVIEDKPLKIGVLTSDYHVFRAEQIAKKWGIPDIYGVSC
;
A
#
# COMPACT_ATOMS: atom_id res chain seq x y z
N MET A 1 34.93 13.41 -14.20
CA MET A 1 33.90 12.58 -13.49
C MET A 1 33.19 13.34 -12.37
N THR A 2 33.83 14.29 -11.68
CA THR A 2 33.22 15.07 -10.59
C THR A 2 32.06 15.97 -11.02
N TRP A 3 32.07 16.47 -12.26
CA TRP A 3 31.01 17.34 -12.80
C TRP A 3 29.61 16.70 -12.74
N ILE A 4 29.50 15.36 -12.84
CA ILE A 4 28.23 14.63 -12.70
C ILE A 4 27.68 14.78 -11.27
N LEU A 5 28.54 14.66 -10.24
CA LEU A 5 28.15 14.82 -8.84
C LEU A 5 27.71 16.27 -8.54
N TRP A 6 28.37 17.24 -9.17
CA TRP A 6 27.97 18.66 -9.07
C TRP A 6 26.60 18.91 -9.71
N LEU A 7 26.34 18.31 -10.88
CA LEU A 7 25.02 18.40 -11.54
C LEU A 7 23.92 17.72 -10.72
N LEU A 8 24.19 16.54 -10.15
CA LEU A 8 23.24 15.84 -9.28
C LEU A 8 22.93 16.65 -8.02
N ALA A 9 23.95 17.25 -7.39
CA ALA A 9 23.76 18.12 -6.23
C ALA A 9 22.87 19.32 -6.59
N ALA A 10 23.14 19.99 -7.73
CA ALA A 10 22.33 21.10 -8.20
C ALA A 10 20.87 20.68 -8.49
N ALA A 11 20.67 19.52 -9.13
CA ALA A 11 19.34 18.96 -9.40
C ALA A 11 18.57 18.68 -8.10
N CYS A 12 19.22 18.12 -7.09
CA CYS A 12 18.59 17.88 -5.78
C CYS A 12 18.14 19.18 -5.10
N VAL A 13 18.98 20.25 -5.16
CA VAL A 13 18.62 21.55 -4.61
C VAL A 13 17.44 22.18 -5.36
N ILE A 14 17.47 22.14 -6.70
CA ILE A 14 16.37 22.65 -7.52
C ILE A 14 15.08 21.91 -7.20
N TYR A 15 15.13 20.58 -7.12
CA TYR A 15 13.95 19.78 -6.80
C TYR A 15 13.41 20.06 -5.40
N TYR A 16 14.28 20.25 -4.41
CA TYR A 16 13.87 20.70 -3.08
C TYR A 16 13.12 22.01 -3.13
N VAL A 17 13.65 23.01 -3.86
CA VAL A 17 13.01 24.32 -4.00
C VAL A 17 11.64 24.21 -4.66
N VAL A 18 11.52 23.40 -5.72
CA VAL A 18 10.24 23.14 -6.40
C VAL A 18 9.23 22.53 -5.43
N ILE A 19 9.62 21.53 -4.62
CA ILE A 19 8.73 20.93 -3.61
C ILE A 19 8.26 21.99 -2.60
N VAL A 20 9.18 22.80 -2.09
CA VAL A 20 8.85 23.81 -1.07
C VAL A 20 7.90 24.88 -1.64
N ILE A 21 8.09 25.30 -2.89
CA ILE A 21 7.19 26.27 -3.57
C ILE A 21 5.80 25.66 -3.76
N TYR A 22 5.72 24.37 -4.13
CA TYR A 22 4.44 23.71 -4.43
C TYR A 22 3.68 23.25 -3.18
N SER A 23 4.37 22.74 -2.17
CA SER A 23 3.75 22.06 -1.00
C SER A 23 3.99 22.76 0.34
N GLY A 24 4.74 23.88 0.35
CA GLY A 24 5.12 24.61 1.57
C GLY A 24 6.21 23.93 2.39
N PHE A 25 6.68 24.62 3.44
CA PHE A 25 7.76 24.15 4.32
C PHE A 25 7.39 22.99 5.25
N THR A 26 6.11 22.65 5.35
CA THR A 26 5.59 21.64 6.29
C THR A 26 5.74 20.19 5.79
N THR A 27 6.19 19.96 4.56
CA THR A 27 6.41 18.63 4.02
C THR A 27 7.66 18.00 4.64
N SER A 28 7.47 17.09 5.60
CA SER A 28 8.54 16.43 6.38
C SER A 28 9.57 15.68 5.52
N PHE A 29 9.23 15.32 4.28
CA PHE A 29 10.09 14.55 3.37
C PHE A 29 10.96 15.41 2.44
N SER A 30 10.70 16.69 2.30
CA SER A 30 11.45 17.55 1.38
C SER A 30 12.93 17.68 1.75
N PHE A 31 13.24 17.67 3.05
CA PHE A 31 14.61 17.80 3.58
C PHE A 31 15.58 16.72 3.09
N ILE A 32 15.08 15.52 2.71
CA ILE A 32 15.93 14.41 2.23
C ILE A 32 16.74 14.82 0.99
N TRP A 33 16.19 15.68 0.13
CA TRP A 33 16.87 16.16 -1.07
C TRP A 33 18.08 17.05 -0.75
N MET A 34 18.01 17.80 0.35
CA MET A 34 19.16 18.57 0.84
C MET A 34 20.26 17.66 1.38
N VAL A 35 19.88 16.56 2.04
CA VAL A 35 20.84 15.54 2.50
C VAL A 35 21.54 14.88 1.31
N PHE A 36 20.79 14.52 0.26
CA PHE A 36 21.38 13.98 -0.98
C PHE A 36 22.31 14.99 -1.68
N ALA A 37 21.91 16.27 -1.76
CA ALA A 37 22.76 17.30 -2.31
C ALA A 37 24.09 17.43 -1.54
N ALA A 38 24.03 17.47 -0.19
CA ALA A 38 25.21 17.52 0.66
C ALA A 38 26.10 16.27 0.48
N ALA A 39 25.51 15.07 0.40
CA ALA A 39 26.24 13.82 0.14
C ALA A 39 26.97 13.87 -1.22
N CYS A 40 26.29 14.31 -2.29
CA CYS A 40 26.91 14.46 -3.62
C CYS A 40 28.07 15.46 -3.59
N LEU A 41 27.92 16.59 -2.88
CA LEU A 41 28.97 17.59 -2.74
C LEU A 41 30.18 17.04 -1.98
N LEU A 42 29.94 16.33 -0.85
CA LEU A 42 31.02 15.71 -0.08
C LEU A 42 31.77 14.67 -0.89
N LEU A 43 31.07 13.86 -1.67
CA LEU A 43 31.69 12.88 -2.58
C LEU A 43 32.50 13.56 -3.68
N ALA A 44 32.01 14.65 -4.26
CA ALA A 44 32.71 15.40 -5.29
C ALA A 44 34.01 16.01 -4.74
N LEU A 45 33.93 16.73 -3.62
CA LEU A 45 35.07 17.34 -2.95
C LEU A 45 36.08 16.30 -2.45
N GLY A 46 35.59 15.20 -1.86
CA GLY A 46 36.43 14.09 -1.41
C GLY A 46 37.21 13.44 -2.56
N TRP A 47 36.55 13.25 -3.72
CA TRP A 47 37.20 12.71 -4.92
C TRP A 47 38.26 13.68 -5.49
N GLU A 48 37.98 14.98 -5.54
CA GLU A 48 38.95 15.99 -5.99
C GLU A 48 40.14 16.05 -5.04
N TYR A 49 39.90 16.00 -3.72
CA TYR A 49 40.96 15.95 -2.73
C TYR A 49 41.84 14.70 -2.90
N TYR A 50 41.22 13.52 -3.07
CA TYR A 50 41.91 12.25 -3.31
C TYR A 50 42.79 12.33 -4.57
N MET A 51 42.27 12.87 -5.68
CA MET A 51 43.03 12.99 -6.92
C MET A 51 44.25 13.90 -6.82
N LYS A 52 44.17 14.92 -5.95
CA LYS A 52 45.29 15.86 -5.70
C LYS A 52 46.32 15.32 -4.70
N HIS A 53 45.94 14.38 -3.82
CA HIS A 53 46.75 13.93 -2.71
C HIS A 53 46.83 12.39 -2.63
N LYS A 54 46.96 11.72 -3.77
CA LYS A 54 47.00 10.25 -3.86
C LYS A 54 48.02 9.59 -2.96
N ASP A 55 49.18 10.26 -2.79
CA ASP A 55 50.29 9.75 -1.99
C ASP A 55 50.04 9.83 -0.46
N ARG A 56 49.08 10.67 -0.04
CA ARG A 56 48.76 10.89 1.38
C ARG A 56 47.49 10.14 1.84
N VAL A 57 46.65 9.75 0.92
CA VAL A 57 45.37 9.09 1.24
C VAL A 57 45.51 7.59 1.02
N PRO A 58 45.36 6.77 2.06
CA PRO A 58 45.47 5.33 1.94
C PRO A 58 44.36 4.77 1.04
N LEU A 59 44.66 3.78 0.21
CA LEU A 59 43.77 3.18 -0.77
C LEU A 59 42.49 2.58 -0.17
N TRP A 60 42.54 2.14 1.08
CA TRP A 60 41.36 1.56 1.73
C TRP A 60 40.20 2.58 1.86
N LEU A 61 40.49 3.87 1.99
CA LEU A 61 39.50 4.90 2.22
C LEU A 61 38.58 5.10 0.98
N PRO A 62 39.09 5.39 -0.23
CA PRO A 62 38.23 5.48 -1.42
C PRO A 62 37.55 4.16 -1.77
N VAL A 63 38.21 3.01 -1.53
CA VAL A 63 37.62 1.69 -1.73
C VAL A 63 36.42 1.50 -0.81
N SER A 64 36.54 1.84 0.47
CA SER A 64 35.41 1.74 1.43
C SER A 64 34.25 2.62 1.05
N VAL A 65 34.49 3.86 0.60
CA VAL A 65 33.43 4.77 0.15
C VAL A 65 32.70 4.22 -1.08
N ILE A 66 33.46 3.73 -2.06
CA ILE A 66 32.87 3.15 -3.28
C ILE A 66 32.04 1.91 -2.92
N THR A 67 32.59 1.02 -2.08
CA THR A 67 31.88 -0.19 -1.64
C THR A 67 30.59 0.16 -0.92
N PHE A 68 30.61 1.15 -0.02
CA PHE A 68 29.42 1.62 0.68
C PHE A 68 28.35 2.16 -0.28
N CYS A 69 28.76 3.00 -1.24
CA CYS A 69 27.84 3.52 -2.27
C CYS A 69 27.25 2.41 -3.15
N CYS A 70 28.09 1.47 -3.60
CA CYS A 70 27.64 0.34 -4.42
C CYS A 70 26.67 -0.55 -3.64
N THR A 71 26.94 -0.84 -2.37
CA THR A 71 26.05 -1.62 -1.51
C THR A 71 24.71 -0.89 -1.32
N GLY A 72 24.73 0.42 -1.08
CA GLY A 72 23.50 1.23 -0.98
C GLY A 72 22.64 1.18 -2.25
N ILE A 73 23.27 1.34 -3.41
CA ILE A 73 22.58 1.24 -4.72
C ILE A 73 22.00 -0.16 -4.92
N LEU A 74 22.75 -1.21 -4.57
CA LEU A 74 22.30 -2.60 -4.71
C LEU A 74 21.08 -2.88 -3.84
N VAL A 75 21.12 -2.48 -2.57
CA VAL A 75 19.99 -2.64 -1.63
C VAL A 75 18.77 -1.85 -2.12
N PHE A 76 18.97 -0.59 -2.55
CA PHE A 76 17.90 0.23 -3.11
C PHE A 76 17.27 -0.44 -4.33
N SER A 77 18.09 -0.87 -5.30
CA SER A 77 17.60 -1.55 -6.50
C SER A 77 16.85 -2.85 -6.17
N MET A 78 17.31 -3.60 -5.17
CA MET A 78 16.63 -4.82 -4.71
C MET A 78 15.24 -4.49 -4.15
N VAL A 79 15.12 -3.43 -3.34
CA VAL A 79 13.83 -2.98 -2.79
C VAL A 79 12.89 -2.52 -3.90
N GLU A 80 13.38 -1.73 -4.86
CA GLU A 80 12.58 -1.31 -6.02
C GLU A 80 12.07 -2.50 -6.83
N ILE A 81 12.93 -3.50 -7.11
CA ILE A 81 12.53 -4.72 -7.81
C ILE A 81 11.42 -5.45 -7.03
N LEU A 82 11.52 -5.55 -5.69
CA LEU A 82 10.49 -6.17 -4.87
C LEU A 82 9.17 -5.42 -4.92
N ILE A 83 9.20 -4.08 -4.95
CA ILE A 83 8.00 -3.25 -5.12
C ILE A 83 7.38 -3.49 -6.50
N PHE A 84 8.17 -3.44 -7.57
CA PHE A 84 7.68 -3.68 -8.93
C PHE A 84 7.14 -5.10 -9.13
N THR A 85 7.75 -6.12 -8.53
CA THR A 85 7.23 -7.50 -8.61
C THR A 85 5.96 -7.71 -7.80
N GLY A 86 5.72 -6.91 -6.74
CA GLY A 86 4.47 -6.90 -5.99
C GLY A 86 3.29 -6.32 -6.79
N VAL A 87 3.58 -5.42 -7.72
CA VAL A 87 2.58 -4.81 -8.63
C VAL A 87 2.20 -5.73 -9.80
N ALA A 88 3.06 -6.72 -10.15
CA ALA A 88 2.75 -7.69 -11.19
C ALA A 88 1.56 -8.56 -10.75
N SER A 89 0.38 -8.20 -11.27
CA SER A 89 -0.91 -8.79 -10.94
C SER A 89 -0.91 -10.32 -11.13
N ARG A 90 -1.11 -11.04 -10.03
CA ARG A 90 -1.64 -12.40 -10.10
C ARG A 90 -3.08 -12.32 -10.63
N ASP A 91 -3.56 -13.39 -11.23
CA ASP A 91 -4.98 -13.50 -11.58
C ASP A 91 -5.82 -13.28 -10.30
N THR A 92 -6.43 -12.11 -10.21
CA THR A 92 -7.24 -11.67 -9.07
C THR A 92 -8.73 -11.87 -9.34
N SER A 93 -9.10 -12.64 -10.37
CA SER A 93 -10.49 -12.94 -10.69
C SER A 93 -11.14 -13.83 -9.61
N HIS A 94 -12.41 -13.57 -9.37
CA HIS A 94 -13.26 -14.37 -8.48
C HIS A 94 -12.75 -14.46 -7.01
N LEU A 95 -12.39 -13.31 -6.43
CA LEU A 95 -12.14 -13.23 -4.99
C LEU A 95 -13.45 -13.31 -4.23
N ASP A 96 -13.45 -14.03 -3.09
CA ASP A 96 -14.60 -14.07 -2.19
C ASP A 96 -14.74 -12.74 -1.43
N TYR A 97 -13.59 -12.19 -0.97
CA TYR A 97 -13.52 -10.91 -0.28
C TYR A 97 -12.40 -10.04 -0.85
N LEU A 98 -12.66 -8.74 -0.96
CA LEU A 98 -11.67 -7.74 -1.32
C LEU A 98 -11.59 -6.66 -0.24
N ILE A 99 -10.48 -6.60 0.48
CA ILE A 99 -10.21 -5.59 1.51
C ILE A 99 -9.78 -4.31 0.80
N VAL A 100 -10.58 -3.26 0.91
CA VAL A 100 -10.25 -1.93 0.40
C VAL A 100 -9.63 -1.13 1.53
N LEU A 101 -8.34 -0.83 1.43
CA LEU A 101 -7.64 -0.05 2.44
C LEU A 101 -7.99 1.43 2.32
N GLY A 102 -8.31 2.04 3.45
CA GLY A 102 -8.53 3.46 3.55
C GLY A 102 -7.32 4.30 3.13
N ALA A 103 -7.61 5.54 2.80
CA ALA A 103 -6.65 6.62 2.62
C ALA A 103 -7.38 7.90 3.04
N ARG A 104 -6.65 8.91 3.44
CA ARG A 104 -7.17 10.11 4.09
C ARG A 104 -8.46 10.68 3.48
N VAL A 105 -9.44 10.99 4.33
CA VAL A 105 -10.63 11.78 4.01
C VAL A 105 -10.37 13.24 4.41
N LYS A 106 -10.60 14.17 3.48
CA LYS A 106 -10.42 15.61 3.70
C LYS A 106 -11.76 16.28 4.01
N GLU A 107 -11.73 17.51 4.50
CA GLU A 107 -12.94 18.31 4.70
C GLU A 107 -13.72 18.54 3.40
N ASP A 108 -13.02 18.65 2.26
CA ASP A 108 -13.57 18.86 0.93
C ASP A 108 -13.93 17.53 0.20
N GLY A 109 -13.78 16.37 0.85
CA GLY A 109 -14.14 15.06 0.33
C GLY A 109 -13.03 14.02 0.32
N LEU A 110 -13.16 13.02 -0.53
CA LEU A 110 -12.20 11.93 -0.63
C LEU A 110 -10.86 12.39 -1.20
N SER A 111 -9.76 11.90 -0.63
CA SER A 111 -8.44 12.11 -1.25
C SER A 111 -8.39 11.44 -2.63
N LYS A 112 -7.51 11.94 -3.52
CA LYS A 112 -7.34 11.37 -4.87
C LYS A 112 -6.98 9.87 -4.80
N SER A 113 -6.16 9.48 -3.85
CA SER A 113 -5.77 8.08 -3.64
C SER A 113 -6.95 7.22 -3.19
N LEU A 114 -7.79 7.72 -2.27
CA LEU A 114 -8.98 7.00 -1.82
C LEU A 114 -9.98 6.84 -2.95
N LYS A 115 -10.22 7.90 -3.72
CA LYS A 115 -11.09 7.86 -4.87
C LYS A 115 -10.63 6.83 -5.92
N SER A 116 -9.32 6.81 -6.27
CA SER A 116 -8.78 5.83 -7.23
C SER A 116 -9.02 4.38 -6.76
N ARG A 117 -8.86 4.11 -5.45
CA ARG A 117 -9.17 2.77 -4.90
C ARG A 117 -10.64 2.41 -5.05
N LEU A 118 -11.53 3.35 -4.79
CA LEU A 118 -12.96 3.10 -4.88
C LEU A 118 -13.43 2.93 -6.32
N ASP A 119 -12.91 3.73 -7.25
CA ASP A 119 -13.18 3.58 -8.68
C ASP A 119 -12.71 2.18 -9.13
N LYS A 120 -11.51 1.75 -8.73
CA LYS A 120 -10.99 0.40 -9.02
C LYS A 120 -11.83 -0.71 -8.36
N ALA A 121 -12.38 -0.48 -7.17
CA ALA A 121 -13.25 -1.44 -6.50
C ALA A 121 -14.58 -1.59 -7.24
N ILE A 122 -15.13 -0.52 -7.83
CA ILE A 122 -16.32 -0.55 -8.66
C ILE A 122 -16.06 -1.37 -9.92
N ASP A 123 -14.98 -1.04 -10.67
CA ASP A 123 -14.58 -1.79 -11.87
C ASP A 123 -14.42 -3.29 -11.55
N TYR A 124 -13.80 -3.60 -10.40
CA TYR A 124 -13.62 -4.96 -9.97
C TYR A 124 -14.94 -5.71 -9.70
N LEU A 125 -15.92 -5.05 -9.05
CA LEU A 125 -17.24 -5.63 -8.80
C LEU A 125 -18.06 -5.83 -10.06
N GLU A 126 -17.92 -4.98 -11.08
CA GLU A 126 -18.57 -5.16 -12.37
C GLU A 126 -18.14 -6.47 -13.04
N GLU A 127 -16.85 -6.80 -12.94
CA GLU A 127 -16.28 -8.05 -13.46
C GLU A 127 -16.53 -9.25 -12.53
N ASN A 128 -16.66 -9.00 -11.22
CA ASN A 128 -16.76 -10.03 -10.17
C ASN A 128 -17.93 -9.75 -9.20
N PRO A 129 -19.19 -9.86 -9.63
CA PRO A 129 -20.37 -9.43 -8.85
C PRO A 129 -20.62 -10.27 -7.58
N GLY A 130 -19.93 -11.40 -7.42
CA GLY A 130 -20.01 -12.24 -6.22
C GLY A 130 -19.10 -11.83 -5.07
N THR A 131 -18.17 -10.90 -5.31
CA THR A 131 -17.18 -10.46 -4.30
C THR A 131 -17.82 -9.53 -3.27
N VAL A 132 -17.39 -9.68 -2.02
CA VAL A 132 -17.74 -8.80 -0.90
C VAL A 132 -16.58 -7.85 -0.62
N LEU A 133 -16.85 -6.56 -0.56
CA LEU A 133 -15.86 -5.54 -0.19
C LEU A 133 -15.81 -5.37 1.33
N VAL A 134 -14.61 -5.40 1.90
CA VAL A 134 -14.36 -5.02 3.29
C VAL A 134 -13.70 -3.65 3.29
N LEU A 135 -14.45 -2.62 3.67
CA LEU A 135 -14.02 -1.23 3.71
C LEU A 135 -13.34 -0.97 5.06
N SER A 136 -12.03 -0.84 5.05
CA SER A 136 -11.26 -0.75 6.29
C SER A 136 -10.55 0.60 6.41
N GLY A 137 -10.87 1.32 7.48
CA GLY A 137 -10.28 2.59 7.85
C GLY A 137 -11.08 3.32 8.92
N GLY A 138 -10.41 3.66 10.02
CA GLY A 138 -10.96 4.44 11.12
C GLY A 138 -11.11 5.92 10.78
N GLN A 139 -11.34 6.73 11.81
CA GLN A 139 -11.44 8.17 11.69
C GLN A 139 -10.16 8.81 12.22
N GLY A 140 -9.37 9.43 11.37
CA GLY A 140 -8.21 10.23 11.78
C GLY A 140 -8.61 11.46 12.58
N GLU A 141 -7.69 12.04 13.35
CA GLU A 141 -7.95 13.22 14.20
C GLU A 141 -8.47 14.43 13.40
N ASP A 142 -8.00 14.59 12.16
CA ASP A 142 -8.38 15.69 11.25
C ASP A 142 -9.43 15.26 10.21
N GLU A 143 -10.16 14.17 10.43
CA GLU A 143 -11.13 13.66 9.49
C GLU A 143 -12.57 13.86 9.99
N PRO A 144 -13.49 14.29 9.09
CA PRO A 144 -14.87 14.55 9.48
C PRO A 144 -15.65 13.26 9.81
N VAL A 145 -15.29 12.15 9.18
CA VAL A 145 -15.89 10.81 9.34
C VAL A 145 -14.84 9.73 9.18
N SER A 146 -15.16 8.50 9.60
CA SER A 146 -14.25 7.36 9.35
C SER A 146 -14.07 7.11 7.86
N GLU A 147 -12.86 6.72 7.46
CA GLU A 147 -12.56 6.39 6.07
C GLU A 147 -13.52 5.32 5.52
N ALA A 148 -13.83 4.28 6.32
CA ALA A 148 -14.77 3.23 5.93
C ALA A 148 -16.18 3.76 5.67
N ALA A 149 -16.67 4.72 6.47
CA ALA A 149 -17.98 5.33 6.24
C ALA A 149 -17.99 6.17 4.96
N ALA A 150 -16.96 6.99 4.73
CA ALA A 150 -16.82 7.76 3.51
C ALA A 150 -16.72 6.86 2.25
N MET A 151 -16.01 5.74 2.34
CA MET A 151 -15.92 4.73 1.27
C MET A 151 -17.30 4.13 0.97
N ARG A 152 -18.05 3.72 2.00
CA ARG A 152 -19.40 3.18 1.83
C ARG A 152 -20.30 4.17 1.09
N ASP A 153 -20.34 5.42 1.56
CA ASP A 153 -21.24 6.42 0.99
C ASP A 153 -20.92 6.69 -0.50
N TYR A 154 -19.62 6.70 -0.86
CA TYR A 154 -19.20 6.81 -2.24
C TYR A 154 -19.65 5.61 -3.09
N LEU A 155 -19.46 4.38 -2.59
CA LEU A 155 -19.83 3.15 -3.32
C LEU A 155 -21.35 3.04 -3.49
N LEU A 156 -22.14 3.35 -2.47
CA LEU A 156 -23.59 3.37 -2.55
C LEU A 156 -24.08 4.42 -3.55
N PHE A 157 -23.47 5.62 -3.57
CA PHE A 157 -23.79 6.66 -4.54
C PHE A 157 -23.54 6.20 -5.99
N ASN A 158 -22.53 5.36 -6.20
CA ASN A 158 -22.18 4.76 -7.51
C ASN A 158 -22.90 3.44 -7.79
N GLY A 159 -23.92 3.08 -7.00
CA GLY A 159 -24.81 1.95 -7.29
C GLY A 159 -24.34 0.59 -6.76
N VAL A 160 -23.29 0.52 -5.96
CA VAL A 160 -22.86 -0.74 -5.33
C VAL A 160 -23.89 -1.16 -4.28
N ASN A 161 -24.21 -2.45 -4.22
CA ASN A 161 -25.20 -2.98 -3.30
C ASN A 161 -24.65 -3.02 -1.86
N GLU A 162 -25.39 -2.45 -0.91
CA GLU A 162 -24.99 -2.43 0.51
C GLU A 162 -24.71 -3.83 1.09
N ARG A 163 -25.39 -4.87 0.59
CA ARG A 163 -25.16 -6.25 1.02
C ARG A 163 -23.77 -6.81 0.65
N GLN A 164 -23.06 -6.13 -0.24
CA GLN A 164 -21.69 -6.45 -0.64
C GLN A 164 -20.64 -5.68 0.17
N LEU A 165 -21.07 -4.85 1.14
CA LEU A 165 -20.18 -3.98 1.90
C LEU A 165 -20.12 -4.41 3.36
N ILE A 166 -18.91 -4.61 3.86
CA ILE A 166 -18.60 -4.81 5.29
C ILE A 166 -17.75 -3.61 5.73
N LEU A 167 -18.13 -2.96 6.82
CA LEU A 167 -17.41 -1.81 7.34
C LEU A 167 -16.54 -2.21 8.52
N GLU A 168 -15.29 -1.79 8.48
CA GLU A 168 -14.34 -1.84 9.58
C GLU A 168 -13.86 -0.39 9.84
N THR A 169 -14.24 0.17 10.98
CA THR A 169 -14.08 1.61 11.31
C THR A 169 -13.13 1.88 12.46
N ARG A 170 -12.42 0.87 12.98
CA ARG A 170 -11.60 0.98 14.21
C ARG A 170 -10.12 1.11 13.95
N SER A 171 -9.68 0.80 12.75
CA SER A 171 -8.26 0.74 12.40
C SER A 171 -7.64 2.12 12.17
N PHE A 172 -6.43 2.31 12.69
CA PHE A 172 -5.61 3.53 12.51
C PHE A 172 -4.27 3.25 11.83
N SER A 173 -4.02 2.03 11.42
CA SER A 173 -2.79 1.60 10.75
C SER A 173 -3.05 0.49 9.75
N THR A 174 -2.16 0.31 8.77
CA THR A 174 -2.28 -0.79 7.80
C THR A 174 -2.31 -2.17 8.47
N VAL A 175 -1.62 -2.33 9.59
CA VAL A 175 -1.62 -3.58 10.38
C VAL A 175 -3.01 -3.84 10.95
N GLU A 176 -3.61 -2.82 11.56
CA GLU A 176 -4.97 -2.90 12.12
C GLU A 176 -6.01 -3.07 11.03
N ASN A 177 -5.88 -2.37 9.89
CA ASN A 177 -6.75 -2.57 8.74
C ASN A 177 -6.83 -4.04 8.36
N ILE A 178 -5.71 -4.70 8.19
CA ILE A 178 -5.67 -6.13 7.82
C ILE A 178 -6.19 -7.01 8.95
N ALA A 179 -5.75 -6.78 10.19
CA ALA A 179 -6.13 -7.61 11.33
C ALA A 179 -7.64 -7.54 11.61
N TYR A 180 -8.22 -6.34 11.60
CA TYR A 180 -9.66 -6.16 11.87
C TYR A 180 -10.52 -6.57 10.68
N SER A 181 -10.05 -6.36 9.45
CA SER A 181 -10.73 -6.89 8.26
C SER A 181 -10.82 -8.41 8.28
N ARG A 182 -9.74 -9.09 8.70
CA ARG A 182 -9.78 -10.55 8.87
C ARG A 182 -10.87 -10.96 9.84
N VAL A 183 -10.95 -10.32 11.00
CA VAL A 183 -12.02 -10.62 11.99
C VAL A 183 -13.40 -10.37 11.40
N ALA A 184 -13.59 -9.26 10.67
CA ALA A 184 -14.86 -8.93 10.03
C ALA A 184 -15.26 -9.98 8.96
N ILE A 185 -14.30 -10.51 8.21
CA ILE A 185 -14.52 -11.62 7.26
C ILE A 185 -14.93 -12.90 8.00
N GLU A 186 -14.23 -13.28 9.07
CA GLU A 186 -14.55 -14.44 9.88
C GLU A 186 -15.98 -14.35 10.47
N GLU A 187 -16.36 -13.17 10.97
CA GLU A 187 -17.72 -12.91 11.48
C GLU A 187 -18.78 -13.01 10.39
N ASP A 188 -18.54 -12.47 9.20
CA ASP A 188 -19.48 -12.56 8.07
C ASP A 188 -19.68 -14.02 7.64
N GLN A 189 -18.61 -14.79 7.58
CA GLN A 189 -18.69 -16.22 7.27
C GLN A 189 -19.51 -17.01 8.27
N LEU A 190 -19.29 -16.75 9.57
CA LEU A 190 -20.08 -17.39 10.62
C LEU A 190 -21.57 -17.05 10.48
N ARG A 191 -21.92 -15.79 10.16
CA ARG A 191 -23.30 -15.36 9.92
C ARG A 191 -23.90 -16.07 8.70
N ARG A 192 -23.16 -16.20 7.59
CA ARG A 192 -23.60 -16.89 6.38
C ARG A 192 -23.83 -18.38 6.64
N LYS A 193 -22.86 -19.04 7.31
CA LYS A 193 -23.02 -20.46 7.73
C LYS A 193 -24.24 -20.66 8.63
N ALA A 194 -24.46 -19.77 9.60
CA ALA A 194 -25.64 -19.83 10.48
C ALA A 194 -26.97 -19.59 9.74
N HIS A 195 -26.96 -18.73 8.74
CA HIS A 195 -28.15 -18.48 7.90
C HIS A 195 -28.48 -19.68 7.03
N HIS A 196 -27.49 -20.31 6.40
CA HIS A 196 -27.69 -21.54 5.61
C HIS A 196 -28.18 -22.66 6.48
N ALA A 197 -27.59 -22.92 7.65
CA ALA A 197 -28.04 -23.95 8.59
C ALA A 197 -29.49 -23.75 9.05
N ARG A 198 -30.00 -22.52 9.12
CA ARG A 198 -31.43 -22.26 9.43
C ARG A 198 -32.36 -22.51 8.23
N SER A 199 -31.89 -22.22 7.00
CA SER A 199 -32.68 -22.50 5.79
C SER A 199 -32.79 -24.01 5.53
N ASP A 200 -31.75 -24.79 5.85
CA ASP A 200 -31.70 -26.23 5.64
C ASP A 200 -32.60 -27.01 6.62
N ILE A 201 -32.86 -26.45 7.82
CA ILE A 201 -33.84 -27.07 8.79
C ILE A 201 -35.27 -27.06 8.21
N SER A 202 -35.55 -26.25 7.19
CA SER A 202 -36.85 -26.21 6.51
C SER A 202 -36.95 -27.14 5.29
N MET A 203 -35.89 -27.86 4.91
CA MET A 203 -35.85 -28.80 3.80
C MET A 203 -35.77 -30.27 4.27
N ASP A 204 -36.22 -31.17 3.39
CA ASP A 204 -36.37 -32.61 3.64
C ASP A 204 -35.04 -33.25 4.12
N PRO A 205 -35.05 -34.17 5.13
CA PRO A 205 -33.86 -34.74 5.78
C PRO A 205 -32.91 -35.56 4.91
N GLY A 206 -33.06 -35.54 3.59
CA GLY A 206 -32.29 -36.39 2.65
C GLY A 206 -31.22 -35.71 1.84
N THR A 207 -31.08 -34.38 1.90
CA THR A 207 -30.16 -33.63 1.00
C THR A 207 -29.20 -32.77 1.79
N TYR A 208 -28.23 -33.39 2.45
CA TYR A 208 -27.10 -32.66 3.02
C TYR A 208 -26.04 -32.46 1.93
N GLU A 209 -26.04 -31.33 1.27
CA GLU A 209 -24.85 -30.88 0.55
C GLU A 209 -23.77 -30.53 1.59
N VAL A 210 -22.75 -31.39 1.66
CA VAL A 210 -21.52 -31.07 2.41
C VAL A 210 -20.91 -29.81 1.77
N ILE A 211 -21.05 -28.67 2.43
CA ILE A 211 -20.36 -27.46 2.02
C ILE A 211 -18.86 -27.76 2.18
N GLU A 212 -18.19 -28.06 1.06
CA GLU A 212 -16.76 -28.21 1.02
C GLU A 212 -16.14 -26.90 1.54
N ASP A 213 -15.27 -27.02 2.53
CA ASP A 213 -14.55 -25.89 3.15
C ASP A 213 -13.44 -25.41 2.17
N LYS A 214 -13.89 -24.84 1.04
CA LYS A 214 -12.99 -24.31 0.02
C LYS A 214 -12.18 -23.15 0.61
N PRO A 215 -10.85 -23.15 0.44
CA PRO A 215 -10.03 -22.06 0.92
C PRO A 215 -10.49 -20.73 0.28
N LEU A 216 -10.72 -19.73 1.13
CA LEU A 216 -11.18 -18.42 0.69
C LEU A 216 -10.11 -17.69 -0.08
N LYS A 217 -10.52 -17.08 -1.18
CA LYS A 217 -9.70 -16.15 -1.94
C LYS A 217 -9.94 -14.74 -1.41
N ILE A 218 -8.96 -14.19 -0.71
CA ILE A 218 -9.02 -12.84 -0.15
C ILE A 218 -8.02 -11.94 -0.88
N GLY A 219 -8.49 -10.79 -1.35
CA GLY A 219 -7.64 -9.75 -1.94
C GLY A 219 -7.49 -8.53 -1.05
N VAL A 220 -6.45 -7.75 -1.32
CA VAL A 220 -6.26 -6.41 -0.75
C VAL A 220 -6.08 -5.39 -1.85
N LEU A 221 -6.93 -4.36 -1.86
CA LEU A 221 -6.91 -3.26 -2.81
C LEU A 221 -6.27 -2.03 -2.16
N THR A 222 -5.20 -1.56 -2.78
CA THR A 222 -4.48 -0.36 -2.36
C THR A 222 -3.68 0.22 -3.53
N SER A 223 -3.00 1.36 -3.32
CA SER A 223 -2.15 1.96 -4.36
C SER A 223 -0.92 1.10 -4.66
N ASP A 224 -0.44 1.13 -5.91
CA ASP A 224 0.66 0.29 -6.44
C ASP A 224 1.84 0.15 -5.49
N TYR A 225 2.36 1.27 -4.99
CA TYR A 225 3.51 1.30 -4.08
C TYR A 225 3.24 0.67 -2.70
N HIS A 226 1.98 0.39 -2.38
CA HIS A 226 1.56 -0.16 -1.09
C HIS A 226 1.20 -1.65 -1.14
N VAL A 227 0.91 -2.21 -2.31
CA VAL A 227 0.44 -3.59 -2.50
C VAL A 227 1.39 -4.58 -1.82
N PHE A 228 2.67 -4.52 -2.16
CA PHE A 228 3.66 -5.43 -1.58
C PHE A 228 3.67 -5.39 -0.04
N ARG A 229 3.62 -4.19 0.55
CA ARG A 229 3.59 -4.03 2.01
C ARG A 229 2.31 -4.61 2.62
N ALA A 230 1.16 -4.38 2.01
CA ALA A 230 -0.11 -4.89 2.48
C ALA A 230 -0.15 -6.43 2.43
N GLU A 231 0.34 -7.04 1.36
CA GLU A 231 0.47 -8.50 1.25
C GLU A 231 1.37 -9.10 2.33
N GLN A 232 2.55 -8.49 2.59
CA GLN A 232 3.46 -8.99 3.63
C GLN A 232 2.84 -8.91 5.03
N ILE A 233 2.09 -7.84 5.32
CA ILE A 233 1.35 -7.69 6.56
C ILE A 233 0.26 -8.77 6.63
N ALA A 234 -0.52 -8.98 5.59
CA ALA A 234 -1.60 -9.95 5.57
C ALA A 234 -1.09 -11.39 5.79
N LYS A 235 -0.01 -11.79 5.13
CA LYS A 235 0.65 -13.09 5.35
C LYS A 235 1.06 -13.28 6.81
N LYS A 236 1.64 -12.25 7.43
CA LYS A 236 2.05 -12.27 8.84
C LYS A 236 0.84 -12.36 9.78
N TRP A 237 -0.30 -11.81 9.40
CA TRP A 237 -1.52 -11.76 10.21
C TRP A 237 -2.53 -12.86 9.87
N GLY A 238 -2.09 -13.92 9.22
CA GLY A 238 -2.85 -15.16 9.06
C GLY A 238 -3.73 -15.22 7.82
N ILE A 239 -3.41 -14.43 6.78
CA ILE A 239 -3.96 -14.55 5.44
C ILE A 239 -2.80 -14.92 4.49
N PRO A 240 -2.38 -16.21 4.45
CA PRO A 240 -1.17 -16.61 3.72
C PRO A 240 -1.30 -16.44 2.20
N ASP A 241 -2.49 -16.69 1.65
CA ASP A 241 -2.78 -16.65 0.21
C ASP A 241 -3.57 -15.37 -0.15
N ILE A 242 -3.01 -14.22 0.19
CA ILE A 242 -3.62 -12.93 -0.17
C ILE A 242 -3.23 -12.50 -1.58
N TYR A 243 -4.17 -11.90 -2.30
CA TYR A 243 -4.02 -11.39 -3.65
C TYR A 243 -3.98 -9.85 -3.63
N GLY A 244 -2.94 -9.27 -4.23
CA GLY A 244 -2.83 -7.81 -4.36
C GLY A 244 -3.61 -7.28 -5.55
N VAL A 245 -4.44 -6.26 -5.32
CA VAL A 245 -5.13 -5.48 -6.37
C VAL A 245 -4.62 -4.06 -6.29
N SER A 246 -4.09 -3.54 -7.40
CA SER A 246 -3.50 -2.20 -7.46
C SER A 246 -4.39 -1.20 -8.21
N CYS A 247 -4.25 0.09 -7.85
CA CYS A 247 -4.96 1.21 -8.48
C CYS A 247 -4.06 2.44 -8.69
#